data_276d4c6922dd812f4181627da008d0e5
#
_entry.id   276d4c6922dd812f4181627da008d0e5
#
_cell.length_a   1.000
_cell.length_b   1.000
_cell.length_c   1.000
_cell.angle_alpha   90.00
_cell.angle_beta   90.00
_cell.angle_gamma   90.00
#
_symmetry.space_group_name_H-M   'P 1'
#
loop_
_entity.id
_entity.type
_entity.pdbx_description
1 polymer ?
#
loop_
_entity_poly.entity_id
_entity_poly.type
_entity_poly.pdbx_seq_one_letter_code
_entity_poly.pdbx_strand_id
1 'polypeptide(L)'
;MRSVLFLGLFALLIPGRVQAQDHPYRVVFDLTSRDTLEQKAVLRWVREVSAASANAQVEVVMYAKGFELVMPERSAYIAEVKEAMKNPNVAFRVCAIALKNNSVDKSQLLQGVQTVPDGIYEIVSKQQDNWGYIKVVH
;
A
#
# COMPACT_ATOMS: atom_id res chain seq x y z
N MET A 1 10.35 20.97 -74.29
CA MET A 1 11.06 20.93 -72.99
C MET A 1 10.03 20.96 -71.90
N ARG A 2 9.77 19.83 -71.24
CA ARG A 2 8.76 19.70 -70.20
C ARG A 2 9.52 19.52 -68.89
N SER A 3 9.53 20.61 -68.06
CA SER A 3 10.08 20.55 -66.71
C SER A 3 9.09 19.92 -65.77
N VAL A 4 9.41 18.79 -65.20
CA VAL A 4 8.66 18.09 -64.18
C VAL A 4 9.19 18.58 -62.82
N LEU A 5 8.36 19.34 -62.11
CA LEU A 5 8.64 19.81 -60.74
C LEU A 5 8.28 18.67 -59.75
N PHE A 6 9.28 18.03 -59.17
CA PHE A 6 9.08 17.07 -58.06
C PHE A 6 8.88 17.86 -56.76
N LEU A 7 7.64 17.86 -56.28
CA LEU A 7 7.33 18.36 -54.94
C LEU A 7 7.61 17.26 -53.91
N GLY A 8 8.75 17.34 -53.24
CA GLY A 8 9.10 16.41 -52.16
C GLY A 8 8.25 16.70 -50.90
N LEU A 9 7.36 15.78 -50.60
CA LEU A 9 6.57 15.78 -49.38
C LEU A 9 7.47 15.36 -48.19
N PHE A 10 7.98 16.32 -47.42
CA PHE A 10 8.78 16.08 -46.22
C PHE A 10 7.81 15.77 -45.09
N ALA A 11 7.58 14.49 -44.77
CA ALA A 11 6.80 14.08 -43.61
C ALA A 11 7.60 14.36 -42.35
N LEU A 12 7.20 15.37 -41.59
CA LEU A 12 7.70 15.64 -40.23
C LEU A 12 7.24 14.49 -39.31
N LEU A 13 8.16 13.56 -39.05
CA LEU A 13 8.02 12.64 -37.91
C LEU A 13 8.18 13.41 -36.62
N ILE A 14 7.06 13.76 -36.00
CA ILE A 14 7.04 14.30 -34.64
C ILE A 14 7.31 13.11 -33.71
N PRO A 15 8.44 13.06 -32.97
CA PRO A 15 8.63 12.03 -31.99
C PRO A 15 7.61 12.25 -30.87
N GLY A 16 6.58 11.41 -30.82
CA GLY A 16 5.66 11.38 -29.71
C GLY A 16 6.45 11.10 -28.44
N ARG A 17 6.55 12.09 -27.56
CA ARG A 17 7.04 11.84 -26.20
C ARG A 17 6.04 10.90 -25.55
N VAL A 18 6.41 9.63 -25.41
CA VAL A 18 5.76 8.72 -24.48
C VAL A 18 6.06 9.28 -23.09
N GLN A 19 5.15 10.08 -22.56
CA GLN A 19 5.17 10.42 -21.15
C GLN A 19 4.90 9.11 -20.41
N ALA A 20 5.92 8.57 -19.75
CA ALA A 20 5.71 7.57 -18.72
C ALA A 20 4.74 8.22 -17.73
N GLN A 21 3.51 7.71 -17.65
CA GLN A 21 2.58 8.13 -16.62
C GLN A 21 3.23 7.71 -15.31
N ASP A 22 3.62 8.69 -14.53
CA ASP A 22 4.16 8.52 -13.19
C ASP A 22 2.99 8.12 -12.29
N HIS A 23 2.61 6.84 -12.36
CA HIS A 23 1.60 6.30 -11.48
C HIS A 23 2.22 6.20 -10.09
N PRO A 24 1.70 6.92 -9.10
CA PRO A 24 2.22 6.81 -7.74
C PRO A 24 2.13 5.35 -7.28
N TYR A 25 3.17 4.85 -6.62
CA TYR A 25 3.12 3.53 -6.02
C TYR A 25 1.94 3.46 -5.05
N ARG A 26 1.07 2.48 -5.27
CA ARG A 26 -0.05 2.15 -4.39
C ARG A 26 0.04 0.68 -4.05
N VAL A 27 0.20 0.35 -2.78
CA VAL A 27 0.36 -1.04 -2.35
C VAL A 27 -0.47 -1.32 -1.10
N VAL A 28 -1.14 -2.46 -1.10
CA VAL A 28 -1.77 -3.05 0.07
C VAL A 28 -0.98 -4.27 0.52
N PHE A 29 -0.53 -4.23 1.77
CA PHE A 29 0.10 -5.36 2.46
C PHE A 29 -0.95 -6.14 3.23
N ASP A 30 -0.96 -7.45 3.07
CA ASP A 30 -1.86 -8.37 3.74
C ASP A 30 -1.12 -9.08 4.88
N LEU A 31 -1.40 -8.68 6.14
CA LEU A 31 -0.79 -9.22 7.34
C LEU A 31 -1.81 -10.02 8.16
N THR A 32 -1.62 -11.34 8.25
CA THR A 32 -2.51 -12.24 9.01
C THR A 32 -1.85 -12.85 10.23
N SER A 33 -0.56 -12.74 10.35
CA SER A 33 0.24 -13.40 11.38
C SER A 33 0.60 -12.45 12.52
N ARG A 34 0.76 -13.02 13.71
CA ARG A 34 1.38 -12.35 14.86
C ARG A 34 2.89 -12.63 14.94
N ASP A 35 3.44 -13.33 13.97
CA ASP A 35 4.87 -13.63 13.94
C ASP A 35 5.70 -12.34 13.87
N THR A 36 6.70 -12.24 14.74
CA THR A 36 7.50 -11.03 14.88
C THR A 36 8.40 -10.76 13.67
N LEU A 37 8.80 -11.80 12.93
CA LEU A 37 9.59 -11.64 11.70
C LEU A 37 8.72 -11.06 10.59
N GLU A 38 7.46 -11.53 10.46
CA GLU A 38 6.51 -10.97 9.50
C GLU A 38 6.14 -9.51 9.86
N GLN A 39 5.91 -9.23 11.14
CA GLN A 39 5.66 -7.86 11.61
C GLN A 39 6.84 -6.93 11.30
N LYS A 40 8.06 -7.39 11.56
CA LYS A 40 9.28 -6.63 11.22
C LYS A 40 9.43 -6.44 9.71
N ALA A 41 9.13 -7.47 8.92
CA ALA A 41 9.22 -7.45 7.47
C ALA A 41 8.26 -6.41 6.87
N VAL A 42 6.99 -6.41 7.27
CA VAL A 42 6.00 -5.45 6.73
C VAL A 42 6.38 -4.01 7.05
N LEU A 43 6.86 -3.72 8.26
CA LEU A 43 7.30 -2.38 8.65
C LEU A 43 8.52 -1.91 7.84
N ARG A 44 9.45 -2.81 7.54
CA ARG A 44 10.55 -2.53 6.62
C ARG A 44 10.05 -2.20 5.22
N TRP A 45 9.13 -2.98 4.66
CA TRP A 45 8.58 -2.75 3.32
C TRP A 45 7.75 -1.47 3.24
N VAL A 46 6.96 -1.15 4.25
CA VAL A 46 6.27 0.14 4.36
C VAL A 46 7.25 1.30 4.23
N ARG A 47 8.37 1.24 4.94
CA ARG A 47 9.43 2.26 4.88
C ARG A 47 10.09 2.31 3.51
N GLU A 48 10.43 1.15 2.94
CA GLU A 48 11.07 1.05 1.62
C GLU A 48 10.20 1.66 0.52
N VAL A 49 8.90 1.31 0.46
CA VAL A 49 7.97 1.87 -0.52
C VAL A 49 7.75 3.37 -0.32
N SER A 50 7.60 3.80 0.93
CA SER A 50 7.42 5.23 1.25
C SER A 50 8.65 6.07 0.89
N ALA A 51 9.85 5.50 0.99
CA ALA A 51 11.09 6.16 0.60
C ALA A 51 11.30 6.18 -0.93
N ALA A 52 10.77 5.20 -1.65
CA ALA A 52 10.93 5.11 -3.10
C ALA A 52 10.13 6.16 -3.86
N SER A 53 9.03 6.67 -3.31
CA SER A 53 8.20 7.70 -3.93
C SER A 53 7.53 8.56 -2.86
N ALA A 54 7.68 9.88 -2.96
CA ALA A 54 7.05 10.83 -2.02
C ALA A 54 5.52 10.75 -2.01
N ASN A 55 4.91 10.31 -3.11
CA ASN A 55 3.46 10.17 -3.27
C ASN A 55 2.99 8.71 -3.14
N ALA A 56 3.86 7.81 -2.69
CA ALA A 56 3.47 6.42 -2.48
C ALA A 56 2.32 6.33 -1.46
N GLN A 57 1.31 5.53 -1.78
CA GLN A 57 0.21 5.21 -0.88
C GLN A 57 0.36 3.78 -0.40
N VAL A 58 0.39 3.60 0.89
CA VAL A 58 0.65 2.30 1.52
C VAL A 58 -0.46 2.00 2.52
N GLU A 59 -1.02 0.82 2.42
CA GLU A 59 -1.99 0.34 3.40
C GLU A 59 -1.57 -1.04 3.91
N VAL A 60 -1.60 -1.22 5.22
CA VAL A 60 -1.41 -2.52 5.87
C VAL A 60 -2.76 -2.97 6.40
N VAL A 61 -3.34 -3.99 5.76
CA VAL A 61 -4.59 -4.61 6.20
C VAL A 61 -4.29 -5.80 7.08
N MET A 62 -4.83 -5.77 8.28
CA MET A 62 -4.58 -6.77 9.32
C MET A 62 -5.85 -7.51 9.67
N TYR A 63 -5.84 -8.83 9.50
CA TYR A 63 -6.91 -9.72 9.95
C TYR A 63 -6.33 -10.98 10.60
N ALA A 64 -7.15 -11.96 10.95
CA ALA A 64 -6.75 -13.11 11.76
C ALA A 64 -6.01 -12.67 13.05
N LYS A 65 -4.69 -12.81 13.14
CA LYS A 65 -3.85 -12.37 14.27
C LYS A 65 -2.93 -11.20 13.91
N GLY A 66 -2.96 -10.72 12.68
CA GLY A 66 -2.10 -9.63 12.21
C GLY A 66 -2.30 -8.32 12.97
N PHE A 67 -3.51 -8.08 13.51
CA PHE A 67 -3.82 -6.89 14.30
C PHE A 67 -2.98 -6.75 15.57
N GLU A 68 -2.33 -7.81 16.04
CA GLU A 68 -1.46 -7.73 17.22
C GLU A 68 -0.27 -6.78 16.99
N LEU A 69 0.13 -6.51 15.74
CA LEU A 69 1.12 -5.50 15.39
C LEU A 69 0.78 -4.10 15.95
N VAL A 70 -0.49 -3.76 16.00
CA VAL A 70 -0.97 -2.43 16.42
C VAL A 70 -1.61 -2.43 17.79
N MET A 71 -1.40 -3.45 18.59
CA MET A 71 -1.83 -3.51 19.99
C MET A 71 -0.68 -3.15 20.92
N PRO A 72 -0.72 -2.02 21.66
CA PRO A 72 0.38 -1.60 22.54
C PRO A 72 0.79 -2.67 23.57
N GLU A 73 -0.17 -3.47 24.05
CA GLU A 73 0.07 -4.51 25.06
C GLU A 73 0.73 -5.79 24.49
N ARG A 74 0.78 -5.93 23.16
CA ARG A 74 1.23 -7.18 22.51
C ARG A 74 2.37 -6.98 21.51
N SER A 75 2.44 -5.81 20.87
CA SER A 75 3.42 -5.54 19.82
C SER A 75 4.75 -5.07 20.40
N ALA A 76 5.84 -5.66 19.88
CA ALA A 76 7.19 -5.17 20.13
C ALA A 76 7.56 -3.96 19.24
N TYR A 77 6.70 -3.58 18.29
CA TYR A 77 7.01 -2.61 17.22
C TYR A 77 6.12 -1.36 17.23
N ILE A 78 5.55 -1.01 18.37
CA ILE A 78 4.66 0.15 18.48
C ILE A 78 5.37 1.46 18.12
N ALA A 79 6.65 1.60 18.42
CA ALA A 79 7.42 2.79 18.08
C ALA A 79 7.56 2.94 16.55
N GLU A 80 7.85 1.84 15.85
CA GLU A 80 7.98 1.80 14.39
C GLU A 80 6.64 2.03 13.69
N VAL A 81 5.53 1.50 14.24
CA VAL A 81 4.19 1.78 13.74
C VAL A 81 3.87 3.27 13.87
N LYS A 82 4.11 3.87 15.04
CA LYS A 82 3.92 5.32 15.25
C LYS A 82 4.75 6.15 14.30
N GLU A 83 5.98 5.75 14.05
CA GLU A 83 6.86 6.47 13.11
C GLU A 83 6.30 6.39 11.68
N ALA A 84 5.87 5.20 11.23
CA ALA A 84 5.27 5.02 9.92
C ALA A 84 3.98 5.85 9.75
N MET A 85 3.16 5.95 10.82
CA MET A 85 1.90 6.71 10.81
C MET A 85 2.09 8.23 10.73
N LYS A 86 3.28 8.76 10.90
CA LYS A 86 3.57 10.19 10.67
C LYS A 86 3.43 10.55 9.19
N ASN A 87 3.61 9.58 8.29
CA ASN A 87 3.35 9.76 6.87
C ASN A 87 1.84 9.64 6.61
N PRO A 88 1.15 10.71 6.14
CA PRO A 88 -0.29 10.69 5.91
C PRO A 88 -0.71 9.71 4.80
N ASN A 89 0.23 9.24 3.98
CA ASN A 89 0.00 8.27 2.92
C ASN A 89 0.14 6.81 3.39
N VAL A 90 0.43 6.58 4.68
CA VAL A 90 0.53 5.26 5.28
C VAL A 90 -0.66 5.02 6.20
N ALA A 91 -1.42 3.96 5.96
CA ALA A 91 -2.58 3.58 6.76
C ALA A 91 -2.43 2.16 7.32
N PHE A 92 -2.77 2.00 8.59
CA PHE A 92 -2.93 0.70 9.24
C PHE A 92 -4.41 0.44 9.48
N ARG A 93 -4.95 -0.65 8.92
CA ARG A 93 -6.38 -0.98 8.97
C ARG A 93 -6.59 -2.37 9.55
N VAL A 94 -7.45 -2.45 10.55
CA VAL A 94 -7.79 -3.70 11.23
C VAL A 94 -9.19 -4.16 10.84
N CYS A 95 -9.31 -5.42 10.49
CA CYS A 95 -10.58 -6.08 10.21
C CYS A 95 -11.44 -6.17 11.49
N ALA A 96 -12.64 -5.57 11.46
CA ALA A 96 -13.56 -5.60 12.60
C ALA A 96 -14.03 -7.03 12.93
N ILE A 97 -14.18 -7.89 11.92
CA ILE A 97 -14.51 -9.32 12.10
C ILE A 97 -13.39 -10.02 12.88
N ALA A 98 -12.12 -9.72 12.57
CA ALA A 98 -10.99 -10.31 13.29
C ALA A 98 -10.96 -9.89 14.76
N LEU A 99 -11.23 -8.62 15.06
CA LEU A 99 -11.35 -8.14 16.45
C LEU A 99 -12.46 -8.86 17.20
N LYS A 100 -13.65 -8.94 16.59
CA LYS A 100 -14.81 -9.65 17.19
C LYS A 100 -14.48 -11.12 17.47
N ASN A 101 -13.91 -11.82 16.52
CA ASN A 101 -13.58 -13.25 16.64
C ASN A 101 -12.50 -13.53 17.71
N ASN A 102 -11.72 -12.52 18.06
CA ASN A 102 -10.68 -12.60 19.09
C ASN A 102 -11.05 -11.89 20.40
N SER A 103 -12.31 -11.44 20.54
CA SER A 103 -12.78 -10.70 21.72
C SER A 103 -11.91 -9.51 22.09
N VAL A 104 -11.45 -8.77 21.08
CA VAL A 104 -10.62 -7.57 21.22
C VAL A 104 -11.48 -6.35 20.98
N ASP A 105 -11.46 -5.41 21.94
CA ASP A 105 -12.10 -4.11 21.79
C ASP A 105 -11.22 -3.16 20.98
N LYS A 106 -11.85 -2.32 20.16
CA LYS A 106 -11.16 -1.30 19.35
C LYS A 106 -10.29 -0.35 20.18
N SER A 107 -10.68 -0.08 21.43
CA SER A 107 -9.91 0.78 22.35
C SER A 107 -8.55 0.21 22.74
N GLN A 108 -8.32 -1.09 22.52
CA GLN A 108 -7.04 -1.75 22.75
C GLN A 108 -6.03 -1.54 21.58
N LEU A 109 -6.48 -0.95 20.50
CA LEU A 109 -5.60 -0.63 19.37
C LEU A 109 -4.89 0.70 19.58
N LEU A 110 -3.74 0.85 18.95
CA LEU A 110 -3.00 2.09 18.92
C LEU A 110 -3.88 3.21 18.35
N GLN A 111 -3.86 4.38 19.00
CA GLN A 111 -4.60 5.56 18.52
C GLN A 111 -4.18 5.93 17.09
N GLY A 112 -5.16 6.22 16.23
CA GLY A 112 -4.96 6.55 14.83
C GLY A 112 -5.08 5.34 13.89
N VAL A 113 -5.04 4.10 14.41
CA VAL A 113 -5.34 2.90 13.64
C VAL A 113 -6.83 2.87 13.31
N GLN A 114 -7.16 2.60 12.06
CA GLN A 114 -8.54 2.54 11.59
C GLN A 114 -9.05 1.10 11.54
N THR A 115 -10.36 0.93 11.69
CA THR A 115 -11.01 -0.36 11.47
C THR A 115 -11.78 -0.34 10.16
N VAL A 116 -11.76 -1.46 9.44
CA VAL A 116 -12.61 -1.73 8.26
C VAL A 116 -13.59 -2.85 8.60
N PRO A 117 -14.79 -2.86 8.01
CA PRO A 117 -15.78 -3.90 8.30
C PRO A 117 -15.25 -5.30 8.04
N ASP A 118 -14.55 -5.51 6.92
CA ASP A 118 -13.97 -6.78 6.51
C ASP A 118 -12.63 -6.54 5.80
N GLY A 119 -11.55 -7.14 6.32
CA GLY A 119 -10.20 -6.99 5.76
C GLY A 119 -10.04 -7.63 4.39
N ILE A 120 -10.74 -8.73 4.11
CA ILE A 120 -10.71 -9.36 2.78
C ILE A 120 -11.34 -8.44 1.75
N TYR A 121 -12.49 -7.86 2.09
CA TYR A 121 -13.19 -6.92 1.21
C TYR A 121 -12.36 -5.67 0.93
N GLU A 122 -11.67 -5.16 1.95
CA GLU A 122 -10.77 -4.02 1.81
C GLU A 122 -9.66 -4.33 0.79
N ILE A 123 -9.00 -5.49 0.92
CA ILE A 123 -7.94 -5.92 0.00
C ILE A 123 -8.47 -6.04 -1.44
N VAL A 124 -9.62 -6.68 -1.63
CA VAL A 124 -10.23 -6.82 -2.97
C VAL A 124 -10.55 -5.46 -3.58
N SER A 125 -11.12 -4.54 -2.79
CA SER A 125 -11.43 -3.18 -3.23
C SER A 125 -10.16 -2.43 -3.66
N LYS A 126 -9.08 -2.54 -2.90
CA LYS A 126 -7.79 -1.93 -3.29
C LYS A 126 -7.25 -2.50 -4.61
N GLN A 127 -7.34 -3.81 -4.81
CA GLN A 127 -6.93 -4.43 -6.06
C GLN A 127 -7.79 -3.98 -7.26
N GLN A 128 -9.12 -3.82 -7.06
CA GLN A 128 -10.01 -3.24 -8.09
C GLN A 128 -9.62 -1.80 -8.44
N ASP A 129 -9.10 -1.04 -7.48
CA ASP A 129 -8.59 0.32 -7.67
C ASP A 129 -7.14 0.36 -8.19
N ASN A 130 -6.63 -0.76 -8.72
CA ASN A 130 -5.28 -0.92 -9.26
C ASN A 130 -4.16 -0.72 -8.24
N TRP A 131 -4.36 -1.13 -6.99
CA TRP A 131 -3.28 -1.22 -6.01
C TRP A 131 -2.50 -2.52 -6.21
N GLY A 132 -1.18 -2.45 -6.05
CA GLY A 132 -0.35 -3.64 -5.90
C GLY A 132 -0.73 -4.38 -4.61
N TYR A 133 -0.64 -5.71 -4.64
CA TYR A 133 -0.93 -6.57 -3.49
C TYR A 133 0.31 -7.35 -3.09
N ILE A 134 0.64 -7.36 -1.81
CA ILE A 134 1.74 -8.17 -1.26
C ILE A 134 1.24 -8.89 -0.01
N LYS A 135 1.25 -10.23 -0.06
CA LYS A 135 1.08 -11.06 1.13
C LYS A 135 2.34 -10.99 1.98
N VAL A 136 2.18 -10.68 3.26
CA VAL A 136 3.30 -10.69 4.21
C VAL A 136 3.57 -12.11 4.66
N VAL A 137 4.73 -12.59 4.30
CA VAL A 137 5.29 -13.90 4.69
C VAL A 137 6.81 -13.74 4.85
N HIS A 138 7.45 -14.62 5.61
CA HIS A 138 8.90 -14.68 5.76
C HIS A 138 9.47 -16.01 5.25
#